data_5e78c6c012cc235b0e084aae4e85248b
#
_entry.id   5e78c6c012cc235b0e084aae4e85248b
#
_cell.length_a   1.000
_cell.length_b   1.000
_cell.length_c   1.000
_cell.angle_alpha   90.00
_cell.angle_beta   90.00
_cell.angle_gamma   90.00
#
_symmetry.space_group_name_H-M   'P 1'
#
loop_
_entity.id
_entity.type
_entity.pdbx_description
1 polymer ?
#
loop_
_entity_poly.entity_id
_entity_poly.type
_entity_poly.pdbx_seq_one_letter_code
_entity_poly.pdbx_strand_id
1 'polypeptide(L)'
;MKLTLLRHGETDGSRRDLYYGAADIPALPESLAALHENAAAYPRAKRYYTSGLLRTEQTLQALYGDVPHVQLPGLQEMNFGDFEMKSYQELKDTAAYQAWITDVEHNVCPNGESAKSEAKRS
;
A
#
# COMPACT_ATOMS: atom_id res chain seq x y z
N MET A 1 14.44 -5.26 -21.15
CA MET A 1 14.09 -4.38 -20.02
C MET A 1 13.78 -5.21 -18.80
N LYS A 2 14.24 -4.79 -17.64
CA LYS A 2 13.98 -5.50 -16.38
C LYS A 2 13.14 -4.61 -15.46
N LEU A 3 12.02 -5.14 -14.97
CA LEU A 3 11.15 -4.48 -14.02
C LEU A 3 11.21 -5.19 -12.67
N THR A 4 11.50 -4.45 -11.61
CA THR A 4 11.50 -4.98 -10.24
C THR A 4 10.38 -4.33 -9.45
N LEU A 5 9.53 -5.14 -8.83
CA LEU A 5 8.46 -4.69 -7.95
C LEU A 5 8.84 -5.00 -6.52
N LEU A 6 8.76 -3.98 -5.65
CA LEU A 6 9.09 -4.12 -4.23
C LEU A 6 7.88 -3.73 -3.38
N ARG A 7 7.65 -4.51 -2.34
CA ARG A 7 6.64 -4.18 -1.34
C ARG A 7 7.20 -3.16 -0.37
N HIS A 8 6.39 -2.17 0.01
CA HIS A 8 6.77 -1.20 1.04
C HIS A 8 7.03 -1.89 2.39
N GLY A 9 7.72 -1.20 3.30
CA GLY A 9 7.97 -1.67 4.64
C GLY A 9 6.68 -1.88 5.44
N GLU A 10 6.79 -2.64 6.52
CA GLU A 10 5.68 -2.89 7.42
C GLU A 10 5.13 -1.59 8.02
N THR A 11 3.82 -1.51 8.22
CA THR A 11 3.15 -0.37 8.84
C THR A 11 2.39 -0.84 10.06
N ASP A 12 1.89 0.09 10.87
CA ASP A 12 0.96 -0.25 11.95
C ASP A 12 -0.28 -0.96 11.39
N GLY A 13 -0.76 -0.52 10.23
CA GLY A 13 -1.90 -1.15 9.57
C GLY A 13 -1.64 -2.61 9.19
N SER A 14 -0.51 -2.92 8.57
CA SER A 14 -0.18 -4.29 8.19
C SER A 14 0.07 -5.18 9.41
N ARG A 15 0.72 -4.64 10.44
CA ARG A 15 1.00 -5.38 11.68
C ARG A 15 -0.28 -5.73 12.45
N ARG A 16 -1.28 -4.88 12.38
CA ARG A 16 -2.57 -5.07 13.04
C ARG A 16 -3.62 -5.72 12.14
N ASP A 17 -3.24 -6.13 10.93
CA ASP A 17 -4.13 -6.74 9.93
C ASP A 17 -5.35 -5.86 9.62
N LEU A 18 -5.11 -4.57 9.42
CA LEU A 18 -6.15 -3.61 9.05
C LEU A 18 -6.30 -3.55 7.55
N TYR A 19 -7.51 -3.26 7.08
CA TYR A 19 -7.72 -2.86 5.70
C TYR A 19 -7.17 -1.45 5.52
N TYR A 20 -6.27 -1.26 4.58
CA TYR A 20 -5.81 0.08 4.22
C TYR A 20 -5.20 0.06 2.81
N GLY A 21 -5.34 1.15 2.13
CA GLY A 21 -4.77 1.34 0.81
C GLY A 21 -4.49 2.81 0.59
N ALA A 22 -5.53 3.65 0.62
CA ALA A 22 -5.38 5.09 0.42
C ALA A 22 -4.86 5.82 1.65
N ALA A 23 -5.02 5.25 2.86
CA ALA A 23 -4.53 5.89 4.08
C ALA A 23 -3.01 6.08 4.01
N ASP A 24 -2.55 7.31 4.23
CA ASP A 24 -1.14 7.69 4.10
C ASP A 24 -0.39 7.49 5.42
N ILE A 25 -0.34 6.24 5.87
CA ILE A 25 0.33 5.88 7.12
C ILE A 25 1.80 5.59 6.88
N PRO A 26 2.69 5.94 7.83
CA PRO A 26 4.12 5.71 7.69
C PRO A 26 4.49 4.23 7.85
N ALA A 27 5.62 3.84 7.28
CA ALA A 27 6.24 2.56 7.60
C ALA A 27 6.80 2.60 9.02
N LEU A 28 6.84 1.43 9.67
CA LEU A 28 7.38 1.34 11.03
C LEU A 28 8.89 1.53 11.03
N PRO A 29 9.43 2.32 11.99
CA PRO A 29 10.87 2.58 12.04
C PRO A 29 11.73 1.33 12.06
N GLU A 30 11.33 0.29 12.80
CA GLU A 30 12.07 -0.98 12.85
C GLU A 30 12.06 -1.72 11.52
N SER A 31 10.97 -1.61 10.75
CA SER A 31 10.92 -2.20 9.42
C SER A 31 11.86 -1.47 8.46
N LEU A 32 11.89 -0.13 8.52
CA LEU A 32 12.79 0.67 7.70
C LEU A 32 14.25 0.41 8.04
N ALA A 33 14.57 0.24 9.32
CA ALA A 33 15.92 -0.08 9.75
C ALA A 33 16.37 -1.44 9.20
N ALA A 34 15.49 -2.45 9.24
CA ALA A 34 15.79 -3.78 8.70
C ALA A 34 16.01 -3.73 7.19
N LEU A 35 15.21 -2.95 6.45
CA LEU A 35 15.38 -2.76 5.01
C LEU A 35 16.72 -2.09 4.71
N HIS A 36 17.08 -1.07 5.47
CA HIS A 36 18.34 -0.36 5.30
C HIS A 36 19.54 -1.29 5.53
N GLU A 37 19.52 -2.12 6.56
CA GLU A 37 20.57 -3.09 6.84
C GLU A 37 20.75 -4.10 5.71
N ASN A 38 19.66 -4.48 5.05
CA ASN A 38 19.66 -5.48 3.98
C ASN A 38 19.61 -4.85 2.58
N ALA A 39 19.84 -3.55 2.46
CA ALA A 39 19.68 -2.84 1.19
C ALA A 39 20.53 -3.41 0.06
N ALA A 40 21.72 -3.93 0.38
CA ALA A 40 22.62 -4.50 -0.64
C ALA A 40 22.02 -5.73 -1.33
N ALA A 41 21.03 -6.41 -0.72
CA ALA A 41 20.37 -7.57 -1.33
C ALA A 41 19.36 -7.17 -2.42
N TYR A 42 19.01 -5.89 -2.50
CA TYR A 42 18.01 -5.41 -3.46
C TYR A 42 18.69 -4.85 -4.72
N PRO A 43 18.18 -5.16 -5.91
CA PRO A 43 18.80 -4.70 -7.14
C PRO A 43 18.66 -3.19 -7.32
N ARG A 44 19.70 -2.55 -7.82
CA ARG A 44 19.61 -1.15 -8.21
C ARG A 44 19.07 -1.03 -9.63
N ALA A 45 18.45 0.11 -9.94
CA ALA A 45 17.82 0.36 -11.22
C ALA A 45 18.25 1.72 -11.78
N LYS A 46 17.96 1.95 -13.06
CA LYS A 46 18.20 3.24 -13.70
C LYS A 46 17.13 4.25 -13.34
N ARG A 47 15.90 3.77 -13.07
CA ARG A 47 14.74 4.61 -12.76
C ARG A 47 13.99 4.03 -11.59
N TYR A 48 13.46 4.90 -10.75
CA TYR A 48 12.71 4.53 -9.57
C TYR A 48 11.35 5.23 -9.59
N TYR A 49 10.32 4.49 -9.16
CA TYR A 49 8.94 4.98 -9.12
C TYR A 49 8.30 4.60 -7.78
N THR A 50 7.45 5.49 -7.26
CA THR A 50 6.64 5.21 -6.07
C THR A 50 5.20 5.64 -6.35
N SER A 51 4.27 5.23 -5.47
CA SER A 51 2.90 5.73 -5.51
C SER A 51 2.74 7.13 -4.94
N GLY A 52 3.78 7.66 -4.27
CA GLY A 52 3.73 8.93 -3.56
C GLY A 52 3.27 8.83 -2.12
N LEU A 53 2.74 7.69 -1.68
CA LEU A 53 2.37 7.49 -0.28
C LEU A 53 3.62 7.43 0.60
N LEU A 54 3.50 7.93 1.83
CA LEU A 54 4.62 8.06 2.75
C LEU A 54 5.38 6.74 2.93
N ARG A 55 4.67 5.63 3.14
CA ARG A 55 5.31 4.32 3.33
C ARG A 55 6.16 3.88 2.14
N THR A 56 5.75 4.23 0.93
CA THR A 56 6.51 3.89 -0.29
C THR A 56 7.74 4.78 -0.44
N GLU A 57 7.61 6.06 -0.14
CA GLU A 57 8.74 7.01 -0.17
C GLU A 57 9.79 6.65 0.88
N GLN A 58 9.35 6.30 2.08
CA GLN A 58 10.25 5.88 3.15
C GLN A 58 10.99 4.59 2.82
N THR A 59 10.30 3.63 2.18
CA THR A 59 10.91 2.37 1.74
C THR A 59 11.99 2.62 0.69
N LEU A 60 11.70 3.47 -0.30
CA LEU A 60 12.68 3.83 -1.32
C LEU A 60 13.93 4.44 -0.67
N GLN A 61 13.75 5.38 0.24
CA GLN A 61 14.86 6.03 0.93
C GLN A 61 15.68 5.06 1.77
N ALA A 62 15.01 4.14 2.47
CA ALA A 62 15.70 3.13 3.29
C ALA A 62 16.58 2.22 2.44
N LEU A 63 16.12 1.85 1.25
CA LEU A 63 16.85 0.93 0.37
C LEU A 63 17.90 1.62 -0.49
N TYR A 64 17.61 2.82 -0.99
CA TYR A 64 18.44 3.45 -2.04
C TYR A 64 18.91 4.86 -1.70
N GLY A 65 18.48 5.44 -0.56
CA GLY A 65 18.82 6.81 -0.20
C GLY A 65 18.00 7.82 -0.99
N ASP A 66 18.50 9.04 -1.07
CA ASP A 66 17.83 10.14 -1.77
C ASP A 66 18.04 10.06 -3.28
N VAL A 67 17.48 9.04 -3.90
CA VAL A 67 17.59 8.89 -5.35
C VAL A 67 16.50 9.69 -6.08
N PRO A 68 16.79 10.27 -7.25
CA PRO A 68 15.75 10.85 -8.08
C PRO A 68 14.72 9.78 -8.45
N HIS A 69 13.45 10.13 -8.33
CA HIS A 69 12.36 9.19 -8.66
C HIS A 69 11.10 9.95 -9.07
N VAL A 70 10.15 9.22 -9.63
CA VAL A 70 8.87 9.76 -10.09
C VAL A 70 7.75 9.19 -9.23
N GLN A 71 6.88 10.06 -8.77
CA GLN A 71 5.66 9.65 -8.06
C GLN A 71 4.55 9.44 -9.07
N LEU A 72 3.94 8.26 -9.05
CA LEU A 72 2.82 7.89 -9.91
C LEU A 72 1.61 7.58 -9.04
N PRO A 73 0.71 8.56 -8.78
CA PRO A 73 -0.45 8.35 -7.91
C PRO A 73 -1.36 7.21 -8.35
N GLY A 74 -1.38 6.90 -9.64
CA GLY A 74 -2.15 5.76 -10.16
C GLY A 74 -1.70 4.41 -9.61
N LEU A 75 -0.49 4.31 -9.06
CA LEU A 75 0.03 3.10 -8.44
C LEU A 75 -0.44 2.90 -6.99
N GLN A 76 -1.19 3.86 -6.44
CA GLN A 76 -1.70 3.73 -5.08
C GLN A 76 -2.64 2.51 -4.97
N GLU A 77 -2.59 1.87 -3.81
CA GLU A 77 -3.44 0.73 -3.52
C GLU A 77 -4.92 1.16 -3.48
N MET A 78 -5.81 0.17 -3.51
CA MET A 78 -7.25 0.40 -3.51
C MET A 78 -7.67 1.25 -2.30
N ASN A 79 -8.53 2.25 -2.55
CA ASN A 79 -9.13 3.02 -1.47
C ASN A 79 -10.28 2.21 -0.87
N PHE A 80 -10.12 1.76 0.38
CA PHE A 80 -11.14 1.01 1.10
C PHE A 80 -12.24 1.89 1.71
N GLY A 81 -12.18 3.21 1.50
CA GLY A 81 -13.21 4.12 1.97
C GLY A 81 -13.46 4.02 3.47
N ASP A 82 -14.71 3.77 3.86
CA ASP A 82 -15.07 3.65 5.26
C ASP A 82 -14.45 2.44 5.96
N PHE A 83 -13.89 1.49 5.21
CA PHE A 83 -13.19 0.33 5.78
C PHE A 83 -11.71 0.60 6.07
N GLU A 84 -11.19 1.75 5.63
CA GLU A 84 -9.80 2.11 5.88
C GLU A 84 -9.46 2.08 7.38
N MET A 85 -8.35 1.46 7.73
CA MET A 85 -7.82 1.34 9.09
C MET A 85 -8.75 0.59 10.06
N LYS A 86 -9.59 -0.30 9.52
CA LYS A 86 -10.45 -1.16 10.32
C LYS A 86 -10.08 -2.62 10.11
N SER A 87 -10.24 -3.43 11.15
CA SER A 87 -9.95 -4.85 11.13
C SER A 87 -11.17 -5.65 10.68
N TYR A 88 -10.93 -6.92 10.29
CA TYR A 88 -12.01 -7.86 10.02
C TYR A 88 -12.95 -7.99 11.23
N GLN A 89 -12.39 -8.04 12.46
CA GLN A 89 -13.18 -8.17 13.68
C GLN A 89 -14.14 -7.00 13.88
N GLU A 90 -13.72 -5.78 13.49
CA GLU A 90 -14.56 -4.60 13.58
C GLU A 90 -15.66 -4.57 12.52
N LEU A 91 -15.39 -5.16 11.35
CA LEU A 91 -16.26 -5.06 10.17
C LEU A 91 -17.17 -6.25 9.96
N LYS A 92 -16.80 -7.44 10.43
CA LYS A 92 -17.42 -8.72 10.05
C LYS A 92 -18.94 -8.77 10.23
N ASP A 93 -19.48 -8.11 11.25
CA ASP A 93 -20.90 -8.12 11.57
C ASP A 93 -21.67 -6.92 11.01
N THR A 94 -20.99 -6.04 10.26
CA THR A 94 -21.67 -4.90 9.64
C THR A 94 -22.34 -5.31 8.34
N ALA A 95 -23.53 -4.74 8.07
CA ALA A 95 -24.24 -5.02 6.82
C ALA A 95 -23.43 -4.55 5.60
N ALA A 96 -22.75 -3.41 5.71
CA ALA A 96 -21.95 -2.85 4.62
C ALA A 96 -20.80 -3.78 4.24
N TYR A 97 -20.10 -4.35 5.22
CA TYR A 97 -19.01 -5.29 4.95
C TYR A 97 -19.51 -6.58 4.33
N GLN A 98 -20.60 -7.13 4.87
CA GLN A 98 -21.18 -8.37 4.35
C GLN A 98 -21.67 -8.21 2.91
N ALA A 99 -22.26 -7.08 2.58
CA ALA A 99 -22.65 -6.77 1.22
C ALA A 99 -21.44 -6.66 0.29
N TRP A 100 -20.38 -6.00 0.75
CA TRP A 100 -19.16 -5.80 -0.04
C TRP A 100 -18.43 -7.11 -0.32
N ILE A 101 -18.30 -7.99 0.68
CA ILE A 101 -17.51 -9.22 0.57
C ILE A 101 -18.13 -10.25 -0.39
N THR A 102 -19.41 -10.11 -0.76
CA THR A 102 -20.06 -11.04 -1.70
C THR A 102 -19.45 -10.97 -3.11
N ASP A 103 -18.92 -9.82 -3.51
CA ASP A 103 -18.24 -9.64 -4.80
C ASP A 103 -17.25 -8.49 -4.68
N VAL A 104 -16.09 -8.78 -4.14
CA VAL A 104 -15.03 -7.77 -3.87
C VAL A 104 -14.56 -7.09 -5.15
N GLU A 105 -14.55 -7.80 -6.28
CA GLU A 105 -14.07 -7.25 -7.54
C GLU A 105 -14.96 -6.10 -8.04
N HIS A 106 -16.27 -6.23 -7.92
CA HIS A 106 -17.23 -5.29 -8.49
C HIS A 106 -17.88 -4.37 -7.47
N ASN A 107 -18.03 -4.82 -6.23
CA ASN A 107 -18.64 -4.00 -5.18
C ASN A 107 -17.70 -2.91 -4.72
N VAL A 108 -18.24 -1.70 -4.58
CA VAL A 108 -17.48 -0.54 -4.13
C VAL A 108 -17.55 -0.46 -2.61
N CYS A 109 -16.41 -0.27 -1.96
CA CYS A 109 -16.40 0.04 -0.52
C CYS A 109 -17.13 1.36 -0.29
N PRO A 110 -17.92 1.51 0.79
CA PRO A 110 -18.57 2.78 1.08
C PRO A 110 -17.55 3.93 1.07
N ASN A 111 -17.78 4.94 0.22
CA ASN A 111 -16.88 6.08 0.00
C ASN A 111 -15.48 5.72 -0.51
N GLY A 112 -15.32 4.54 -1.12
CA GLY A 112 -14.04 4.06 -1.62
C GLY A 112 -14.11 3.56 -3.05
N GLU A 113 -13.27 2.58 -3.35
CA GLU A 113 -13.13 1.98 -4.68
C GLU A 113 -13.53 0.51 -4.66
N SER A 114 -13.74 -0.07 -5.85
CA SER A 114 -13.74 -1.51 -6.06
C SER A 114 -12.37 -1.94 -6.57
N ALA A 115 -12.07 -3.24 -6.48
CA ALA A 115 -10.82 -3.78 -7.05
C ALA A 115 -10.75 -3.51 -8.56
N LYS A 116 -11.89 -3.56 -9.26
CA LYS A 116 -11.95 -3.28 -10.69
C LYS A 116 -11.64 -1.82 -11.01
N SER A 117 -12.15 -0.85 -10.25
CA SER A 117 -11.88 0.56 -10.48
C SER A 117 -10.42 0.91 -10.14
N GLU A 118 -9.83 0.28 -9.13
CA GLU A 118 -8.40 0.43 -8.82
C GLU A 118 -7.55 -0.09 -9.98
N ALA A 119 -7.85 -1.26 -10.52
CA ALA A 119 -7.11 -1.83 -11.64
C ALA A 119 -7.15 -0.93 -12.88
N LYS A 120 -8.26 -0.25 -13.14
CA LYS A 120 -8.37 0.70 -14.27
C LYS A 120 -7.49 1.93 -14.07
N ARG A 121 -7.30 2.39 -12.84
CA ARG A 121 -6.49 3.55 -12.51
C ARG A 121 -4.99 3.23 -12.61
N SER A 122 -4.63 1.99 -12.38
CA SER A 122 -3.24 1.54 -12.46
C SER A 122 -2.78 1.35 -13.90
#